data_f1411d2b6a3abb13fcf4077bc7a8c95b
#
_entry.id   f1411d2b6a3abb13fcf4077bc7a8c95b
#
_cell.length_a   1.000
_cell.length_b   1.000
_cell.length_c   1.000
_cell.angle_alpha   90.00
_cell.angle_beta   90.00
_cell.angle_gamma   90.00
#
_symmetry.space_group_name_H-M   'P 1'
#
loop_
_entity.id
_entity.type
_entity.pdbx_description
1 polymer ?
#
loop_
_entity_poly.entity_id
_entity_poly.type
_entity_poly.pdbx_seq_one_letter_code
_entity_poly.pdbx_strand_id
1 'polypeptide(L)'
;MKVLTILCQKGGVGKTTFVVNLGKLLSHKGYKTLLIDTDPQGNVSTYLNFDKNSKEALNTTDLFENRLDKEIMKVSESLYLIPSNKSITKHSNEKIIGGSKLMKHKNFFREKGFDLILIDTPPTISSLTQESLTISDYYLIPSKPEFLACLLYTSDAADEYSR
;
A
#
# COMPACT_ATOMS: atom_id res chain seq x y z
N MET A 1 -0.90 1.37 -16.59
CA MET A 1 -0.80 1.05 -15.15
C MET A 1 -0.95 2.32 -14.33
N LYS A 2 -1.84 2.35 -13.34
CA LYS A 2 -2.01 3.42 -12.36
C LYS A 2 -1.77 2.89 -10.95
N VAL A 3 -1.24 3.73 -10.07
CA VAL A 3 -0.91 3.37 -8.69
C VAL A 3 -1.69 4.26 -7.74
N LEU A 4 -2.44 3.65 -6.81
CA LEU A 4 -3.21 4.31 -5.77
C LEU A 4 -2.71 3.87 -4.40
N THR A 5 -2.26 4.81 -3.58
CA THR A 5 -1.91 4.54 -2.17
C THR A 5 -3.04 4.94 -1.25
N ILE A 6 -3.39 4.06 -0.32
CA ILE A 6 -4.37 4.29 0.74
C ILE A 6 -3.61 4.53 2.04
N LEU A 7 -3.72 5.73 2.59
CA LEU A 7 -3.01 6.15 3.80
C LEU A 7 -3.93 6.84 4.80
N CYS A 8 -3.67 6.63 6.08
CA CYS A 8 -4.25 7.38 7.18
C CYS A 8 -3.49 7.07 8.46
N GLN A 9 -3.16 8.07 9.25
CA GLN A 9 -2.45 7.89 10.54
C GLN A 9 -3.35 7.26 11.61
N LYS A 10 -4.67 7.40 11.49
CA LYS A 10 -5.60 6.80 12.44
C LYS A 10 -5.75 5.31 12.16
N GLY A 11 -5.53 4.47 13.19
CA GLY A 11 -5.83 3.04 13.12
C GLY A 11 -7.33 2.77 13.05
N GLY A 12 -7.73 1.66 12.43
CA GLY A 12 -9.13 1.21 12.40
C GLY A 12 -10.08 2.04 11.55
N VAL A 13 -9.59 2.91 10.64
CA VAL A 13 -10.43 3.67 9.70
C VAL A 13 -10.84 2.87 8.46
N GLY A 14 -10.37 1.62 8.33
CA GLY A 14 -10.76 0.73 7.24
C GLY A 14 -9.84 0.76 6.01
N LYS A 15 -8.58 1.22 6.11
CA LYS A 15 -7.62 1.21 4.99
C LYS A 15 -7.54 -0.15 4.30
N THR A 16 -7.11 -1.17 5.03
CA THR A 16 -6.96 -2.55 4.52
C THR A 16 -8.27 -3.09 3.95
N THR A 17 -9.39 -2.86 4.66
CA THR A 17 -10.72 -3.27 4.18
C THR A 17 -11.06 -2.62 2.84
N PHE A 18 -10.76 -1.33 2.69
CA PHE A 18 -10.96 -0.60 1.45
C PHE A 18 -10.07 -1.16 0.32
N VAL A 19 -8.78 -1.34 0.58
CA VAL A 19 -7.81 -1.88 -0.40
C VAL A 19 -8.28 -3.24 -0.92
N VAL A 20 -8.63 -4.17 -0.01
CA VAL A 20 -9.04 -5.53 -0.39
C VAL A 20 -10.35 -5.52 -1.18
N ASN A 21 -11.37 -4.77 -0.74
CA ASN A 21 -12.66 -4.74 -1.44
C ASN A 21 -12.56 -4.03 -2.79
N LEU A 22 -11.82 -2.91 -2.88
CA LEU A 22 -11.58 -2.23 -4.14
C LEU A 22 -10.80 -3.13 -5.11
N GLY A 23 -9.76 -3.83 -4.63
CA GLY A 23 -8.97 -4.76 -5.42
C GLY A 23 -9.82 -5.90 -5.98
N LYS A 24 -10.69 -6.51 -5.17
CA LYS A 24 -11.66 -7.52 -5.61
C LYS A 24 -12.61 -6.96 -6.67
N LEU A 25 -13.19 -5.78 -6.43
CA LEU A 25 -14.11 -5.14 -7.37
C LEU A 25 -13.45 -4.88 -8.74
N LEU A 26 -12.24 -4.33 -8.74
CA LEU A 26 -11.50 -4.02 -9.97
C LEU A 26 -11.12 -5.29 -10.73
N SER A 27 -10.66 -6.34 -10.02
CA SER A 27 -10.36 -7.62 -10.64
C SER A 27 -11.59 -8.30 -11.25
N HIS A 28 -12.76 -8.22 -10.61
CA HIS A 28 -14.03 -8.69 -11.17
C HIS A 28 -14.45 -7.91 -12.43
N LYS A 29 -14.03 -6.66 -12.56
CA LYS A 29 -14.23 -5.86 -13.79
C LYS A 29 -13.19 -6.16 -14.88
N GLY A 30 -12.31 -7.12 -14.68
CA GLY A 30 -11.31 -7.55 -15.65
C GLY A 30 -9.98 -6.80 -15.58
N TYR A 31 -9.80 -5.84 -14.67
CA TYR A 31 -8.52 -5.17 -14.49
C TYR A 31 -7.53 -6.06 -13.77
N LYS A 32 -6.34 -6.28 -14.36
CA LYS A 32 -5.24 -6.98 -13.69
C LYS A 32 -4.70 -6.13 -12.56
N THR A 33 -5.10 -6.46 -11.34
CA THR A 33 -4.90 -5.64 -10.12
C THR A 33 -3.88 -6.28 -9.20
N LEU A 34 -2.92 -5.49 -8.73
CA LEU A 34 -1.93 -5.88 -7.74
C LEU A 34 -2.21 -5.14 -6.42
N LEU A 35 -2.29 -5.88 -5.32
CA LEU A 35 -2.26 -5.36 -3.97
C LEU A 35 -0.83 -5.43 -3.45
N ILE A 36 -0.30 -4.33 -2.92
CA ILE A 36 0.98 -4.28 -2.21
C ILE A 36 0.69 -3.88 -0.76
N ASP A 37 1.00 -4.78 0.17
CA ASP A 37 0.89 -4.49 1.59
C ASP A 37 2.24 -3.96 2.10
N THR A 38 2.27 -2.77 2.68
CA THR A 38 3.48 -2.20 3.31
C THR A 38 3.35 -2.09 4.83
N ASP A 39 2.20 -2.54 5.41
CA ASP A 39 2.04 -2.59 6.85
C ASP A 39 2.75 -3.83 7.41
N PRO A 40 3.67 -3.69 8.41
CA PRO A 40 4.30 -4.83 9.07
C PRO A 40 3.34 -5.84 9.69
N GLN A 41 2.09 -5.45 9.95
CA GLN A 41 1.07 -6.36 10.45
C GLN A 41 0.60 -7.37 9.39
N GLY A 42 0.73 -7.06 8.09
CA GLY A 42 0.37 -7.98 7.00
C GLY A 42 -1.12 -8.28 6.95
N ASN A 43 -1.95 -7.28 7.20
CA ASN A 43 -3.40 -7.48 7.34
C ASN A 43 -4.09 -7.83 6.02
N VAL A 44 -3.57 -7.38 4.87
CA VAL A 44 -4.12 -7.74 3.54
C VAL A 44 -4.11 -9.25 3.36
N SER A 45 -3.00 -9.91 3.72
CA SER A 45 -2.88 -11.38 3.66
C SER A 45 -3.92 -12.08 4.54
N THR A 46 -4.12 -11.58 5.77
CA THR A 46 -5.11 -12.12 6.71
C THR A 46 -6.52 -12.03 6.14
N TYR A 47 -6.90 -10.89 5.54
CA TYR A 47 -8.21 -10.71 4.90
C TYR A 47 -8.44 -11.61 3.68
N LEU A 48 -7.36 -12.01 3.01
CA LEU A 48 -7.40 -12.85 1.81
C LEU A 48 -7.16 -14.34 2.11
N ASN A 49 -6.94 -14.72 3.38
CA ASN A 49 -6.59 -16.08 3.85
C ASN A 49 -5.29 -16.63 3.21
N PHE A 50 -4.29 -15.78 3.06
CA PHE A 50 -2.97 -16.18 2.56
C PHE A 50 -1.90 -16.13 3.66
N ASP A 51 -0.92 -17.02 3.56
CA ASP A 51 0.23 -17.04 4.46
C ASP A 51 1.21 -15.89 4.09
N LYS A 52 1.23 -14.87 4.96
CA LYS A 52 2.14 -13.72 4.82
C LYS A 52 3.61 -14.05 5.05
N ASN A 53 3.93 -15.23 5.55
CA ASN A 53 5.29 -15.68 5.81
C ASN A 53 5.78 -16.70 4.78
N SER A 54 5.02 -16.94 3.70
CA SER A 54 5.45 -17.81 2.62
C SER A 54 6.81 -17.38 2.08
N LYS A 55 7.76 -18.32 2.03
CA LYS A 55 9.11 -18.08 1.50
C LYS A 55 9.17 -18.13 -0.03
N GLU A 56 8.18 -18.72 -0.66
CA GLU A 56 8.11 -18.90 -2.11
C GLU A 56 7.56 -17.66 -2.81
N ALA A 57 6.71 -16.91 -2.13
CA ALA A 57 6.12 -15.70 -2.68
C ALA A 57 7.00 -14.47 -2.49
N LEU A 58 7.00 -13.59 -3.50
CA LEU A 58 7.58 -12.26 -3.42
C LEU A 58 6.84 -11.46 -2.36
N ASN A 59 7.56 -10.90 -1.39
CA ASN A 59 7.00 -10.06 -0.34
C ASN A 59 7.57 -8.64 -0.40
N THR A 60 6.97 -7.72 0.36
CA THR A 60 7.36 -6.32 0.32
C THR A 60 8.80 -6.09 0.80
N THR A 61 9.32 -6.90 1.73
CA THR A 61 10.74 -6.82 2.13
C THR A 61 11.67 -7.14 0.95
N ASP A 62 11.31 -8.14 0.12
CA ASP A 62 12.09 -8.48 -1.07
C ASP A 62 12.12 -7.30 -2.08
N LEU A 63 11.01 -6.57 -2.26
CA LEU A 63 11.00 -5.35 -3.07
C LEU A 63 11.97 -4.30 -2.54
N PHE A 64 11.97 -4.06 -1.22
CA PHE A 64 12.86 -3.08 -0.59
C PHE A 64 14.33 -3.47 -0.64
N GLU A 65 14.62 -4.76 -0.77
CA GLU A 65 15.97 -5.31 -0.93
C GLU A 65 16.36 -5.60 -2.40
N ASN A 66 15.49 -5.24 -3.34
CA ASN A 66 15.68 -5.45 -4.79
C ASN A 66 15.87 -6.93 -5.16
N ARG A 67 15.15 -7.82 -4.48
CA ARG A 67 15.13 -9.26 -4.77
C ARG A 67 13.82 -9.60 -5.48
N LEU A 68 13.88 -9.83 -6.78
CA LEU A 68 12.71 -10.07 -7.65
C LEU A 68 12.70 -11.50 -8.22
N ASP A 69 13.39 -12.42 -7.57
CA ASP A 69 13.56 -13.81 -7.97
C ASP A 69 12.38 -14.72 -7.63
N LYS A 70 11.38 -14.19 -6.92
CA LYS A 70 10.18 -14.91 -6.51
C LYS A 70 8.95 -14.50 -7.31
N GLU A 71 7.93 -15.36 -7.31
CA GLU A 71 6.69 -15.07 -8.00
C GLU A 71 5.73 -14.21 -7.16
N ILE A 72 5.01 -13.32 -7.85
CA ILE A 72 3.93 -12.54 -7.23
C ILE A 72 2.75 -13.50 -6.95
N MET A 73 2.25 -13.48 -5.74
CA MET A 73 1.15 -14.34 -5.30
C MET A 73 -0.12 -14.06 -6.10
N LYS A 74 -0.68 -15.10 -6.74
CA LYS A 74 -1.95 -15.02 -7.44
C LYS A 74 -3.10 -15.32 -6.48
N VAL A 75 -4.00 -14.38 -6.31
CA VAL A 75 -5.19 -14.48 -5.41
C VAL A 75 -6.41 -15.00 -6.18
N SER A 76 -6.62 -14.48 -7.39
CA SER A 76 -7.66 -14.91 -8.33
C SER A 76 -7.21 -14.70 -9.77
N GLU A 77 -8.10 -14.85 -10.74
CA GLU A 77 -7.73 -14.72 -12.16
C GLU A 77 -7.02 -13.40 -12.48
N SER A 78 -7.51 -12.29 -11.94
CA SER A 78 -6.97 -10.94 -12.20
C SER A 78 -6.53 -10.19 -10.94
N LEU A 79 -6.50 -10.85 -9.76
CA LEU A 79 -6.04 -10.26 -8.50
C LEU A 79 -4.76 -10.92 -8.02
N TYR A 80 -3.80 -10.08 -7.67
CA TYR A 80 -2.47 -10.48 -7.20
C TYR A 80 -2.12 -9.77 -5.90
N LEU A 81 -1.20 -10.34 -5.12
CA LEU A 81 -0.76 -9.82 -3.83
C LEU A 81 0.77 -9.91 -3.69
N ILE A 82 1.36 -8.84 -3.21
CA ILE A 82 2.69 -8.84 -2.59
C ILE A 82 2.46 -8.61 -1.09
N PRO A 83 2.58 -9.66 -0.26
CA PRO A 83 2.30 -9.58 1.17
C PRO A 83 3.40 -8.85 1.94
N SER A 84 3.06 -8.38 3.12
CA SER A 84 3.99 -7.85 4.11
C SER A 84 4.02 -8.70 5.36
N ASN A 85 5.10 -8.60 6.10
CA ASN A 85 5.26 -9.19 7.42
C ASN A 85 6.19 -8.33 8.28
N LYS A 86 6.48 -8.77 9.51
CA LYS A 86 7.33 -8.02 10.45
C LYS A 86 8.73 -7.70 9.92
N SER A 87 9.26 -8.44 8.94
CA SER A 87 10.60 -8.19 8.40
C SER A 87 10.75 -6.82 7.75
N ILE A 88 9.65 -6.23 7.24
CA ILE A 88 9.66 -4.89 6.62
C ILE A 88 9.96 -3.77 7.63
N THR A 89 9.79 -4.02 8.94
CA THR A 89 10.00 -3.02 9.99
C THR A 89 11.42 -2.43 9.97
N LYS A 90 12.42 -3.19 9.53
CA LYS A 90 13.80 -2.69 9.41
C LYS A 90 13.92 -1.50 8.45
N HIS A 91 13.00 -1.39 7.48
CA HIS A 91 12.97 -0.29 6.51
C HIS A 91 12.11 0.90 6.95
N SER A 92 11.42 0.83 8.11
CA SER A 92 10.47 1.86 8.55
C SER A 92 11.11 3.21 8.87
N ASN A 93 12.39 3.20 9.28
CA ASN A 93 13.14 4.39 9.69
C ASN A 93 14.30 4.72 8.75
N GLU A 94 14.39 4.07 7.60
CA GLU A 94 15.44 4.35 6.63
C GLU A 94 15.22 5.72 5.96
N LYS A 95 16.29 6.47 5.77
CA LYS A 95 16.22 7.68 4.95
C LYS A 95 16.16 7.29 3.47
N ILE A 96 15.29 7.94 2.72
CA ILE A 96 15.22 7.76 1.26
C ILE A 96 16.42 8.51 0.65
N ILE A 97 17.52 7.78 0.42
CA ILE A 97 18.74 8.31 -0.19
C ILE A 97 18.89 7.67 -1.57
N GLY A 98 19.13 8.48 -2.60
CA GLY A 98 19.34 7.97 -3.96
C GLY A 98 18.07 7.54 -4.70
N GLY A 99 16.89 7.97 -4.23
CA GLY A 99 15.60 7.71 -4.86
C GLY A 99 14.79 6.59 -4.19
N SER A 100 13.51 6.54 -4.52
CA SER A 100 12.56 5.58 -3.94
C SER A 100 12.85 4.15 -4.38
N LYS A 101 12.87 3.23 -3.42
CA LYS A 101 13.04 1.79 -3.66
C LYS A 101 11.86 1.22 -4.45
N LEU A 102 10.62 1.59 -4.09
CA LEU A 102 9.44 1.12 -4.80
C LEU A 102 9.35 1.70 -6.23
N MET A 103 9.74 2.95 -6.44
CA MET A 103 9.71 3.57 -7.77
C MET A 103 10.60 2.82 -8.77
N LYS A 104 11.73 2.24 -8.34
CA LYS A 104 12.61 1.44 -9.18
C LYS A 104 11.90 0.24 -9.81
N HIS A 105 10.86 -0.28 -9.17
CA HIS A 105 10.10 -1.44 -9.66
C HIS A 105 8.90 -1.07 -10.55
N LYS A 106 8.67 0.23 -10.84
CA LYS A 106 7.52 0.66 -11.66
C LYS A 106 7.50 0.02 -13.04
N ASN A 107 8.66 -0.15 -13.66
CA ASN A 107 8.80 -0.83 -14.96
C ASN A 107 8.57 -2.34 -14.85
N PHE A 108 9.10 -3.00 -13.83
CA PHE A 108 8.83 -4.42 -13.54
C PHE A 108 7.33 -4.71 -13.46
N PHE A 109 6.57 -3.88 -12.74
CA PHE A 109 5.12 -4.04 -12.64
C PHE A 109 4.39 -3.80 -13.98
N ARG A 110 4.88 -2.86 -14.80
CA ARG A 110 4.34 -2.63 -16.15
C ARG A 110 4.57 -3.81 -17.07
N GLU A 111 5.76 -4.39 -17.06
CA GLU A 111 6.14 -5.56 -17.85
C GLU A 111 5.33 -6.81 -17.46
N LYS A 112 4.98 -6.93 -16.18
CA LYS A 112 4.05 -7.96 -15.69
C LYS A 112 2.59 -7.70 -16.14
N GLY A 113 2.30 -6.58 -16.78
CA GLY A 113 0.99 -6.25 -17.38
C GLY A 113 -0.08 -5.84 -16.38
N PHE A 114 0.28 -5.31 -15.21
CA PHE A 114 -0.71 -4.79 -14.26
C PHE A 114 -1.36 -3.50 -14.79
N ASP A 115 -2.69 -3.41 -14.65
CA ASP A 115 -3.46 -2.21 -14.97
C ASP A 115 -3.47 -1.25 -13.78
N LEU A 116 -3.64 -1.81 -12.57
CA LEU A 116 -3.80 -1.09 -11.32
C LEU A 116 -2.95 -1.70 -10.20
N ILE A 117 -2.36 -0.82 -9.39
CA ILE A 117 -1.69 -1.19 -8.14
C ILE A 117 -2.36 -0.43 -7.01
N LEU A 118 -2.78 -1.14 -5.96
CA LEU A 118 -3.31 -0.58 -4.72
C LEU A 118 -2.32 -0.87 -3.59
N ILE A 119 -1.90 0.18 -2.87
CA ILE A 119 -0.92 0.05 -1.79
C ILE A 119 -1.60 0.33 -0.45
N ASP A 120 -1.59 -0.67 0.45
CA ASP A 120 -1.99 -0.51 1.86
C ASP A 120 -0.80 -0.06 2.70
N THR A 121 -0.97 0.99 3.52
CA THR A 121 0.12 1.57 4.32
C THR A 121 -0.11 1.39 5.82
N PRO A 122 0.98 1.36 6.62
CA PRO A 122 0.85 1.38 8.08
C PRO A 122 0.19 2.69 8.56
N PRO A 123 -0.38 2.70 9.81
CA PRO A 123 -1.00 3.90 10.39
C PRO A 123 0.04 4.89 10.95
N THR A 124 1.21 4.96 10.35
CA THR A 124 2.33 5.82 10.76
C THR A 124 2.94 6.53 9.57
N ILE A 125 3.46 7.75 9.79
CA ILE A 125 4.32 8.39 8.80
C ILE A 125 5.73 7.81 8.97
N SER A 126 6.06 6.89 8.09
CA SER A 126 7.35 6.19 8.05
C SER A 126 7.93 6.22 6.64
N SER A 127 9.16 5.76 6.48
CA SER A 127 9.76 5.60 5.16
C SER A 127 8.91 4.71 4.25
N LEU A 128 8.20 3.70 4.80
CA LEU A 128 7.31 2.83 4.04
C LEU A 128 6.15 3.62 3.42
N THR A 129 5.55 4.55 4.18
CA THR A 129 4.50 5.43 3.68
C THR A 129 5.04 6.40 2.63
N GLN A 130 6.22 7.00 2.86
CA GLN A 130 6.85 7.91 1.90
C GLN A 130 7.20 7.20 0.58
N GLU A 131 7.75 5.98 0.65
CA GLU A 131 8.03 5.14 -0.52
C GLU A 131 6.76 4.82 -1.32
N SER A 132 5.67 4.49 -0.62
CA SER A 132 4.37 4.21 -1.22
C SER A 132 3.80 5.45 -1.94
N LEU A 133 3.92 6.63 -1.34
CA LEU A 133 3.49 7.89 -1.96
C LEU A 133 4.34 8.24 -3.18
N THR A 134 5.65 8.01 -3.14
CA THR A 134 6.56 8.36 -4.24
C THR A 134 6.25 7.61 -5.54
N ILE A 135 5.83 6.33 -5.47
CA ILE A 135 5.46 5.55 -6.66
C ILE A 135 4.05 5.89 -7.17
N SER A 136 3.21 6.53 -6.34
CA SER A 136 1.78 6.67 -6.59
C SER A 136 1.45 7.76 -7.61
N ASP A 137 0.43 7.48 -8.43
CA ASP A 137 -0.22 8.47 -9.29
C ASP A 137 -1.36 9.17 -8.52
N TYR A 138 -1.94 8.50 -7.52
CA TYR A 138 -3.03 8.99 -6.67
C TYR A 138 -2.90 8.50 -5.23
N TYR A 139 -3.52 9.21 -4.29
CA TYR A 139 -3.67 8.76 -2.91
C TYR A 139 -5.11 8.96 -2.42
N LEU A 140 -5.52 8.14 -1.46
CA LEU A 140 -6.83 8.20 -0.82
C LEU A 140 -6.65 8.15 0.70
N ILE A 141 -7.33 9.06 1.39
CA ILE A 141 -7.33 9.16 2.85
C ILE A 141 -8.74 8.83 3.34
N PRO A 142 -9.01 7.59 3.79
CA PRO A 142 -10.28 7.26 4.38
C PRO A 142 -10.45 7.95 5.73
N SER A 143 -11.59 8.59 5.97
CA SER A 143 -11.93 9.18 7.24
C SER A 143 -13.27 8.64 7.75
N LYS A 144 -13.38 8.48 9.08
CA LYS A 144 -14.68 8.23 9.72
C LYS A 144 -15.33 9.60 10.02
N PRO A 145 -16.64 9.76 9.84
CA PRO A 145 -17.36 10.96 10.20
C PRO A 145 -17.53 11.04 11.74
N GLU A 146 -16.42 11.12 12.46
CA GLU A 146 -16.41 11.33 13.90
C GLU A 146 -16.19 12.82 14.19
N PHE A 147 -16.83 13.36 15.25
CA PHE A 147 -16.76 14.76 15.63
C PHE A 147 -15.32 15.29 15.76
N LEU A 148 -14.39 14.48 16.30
CA LEU A 148 -12.96 14.83 16.42
C LEU A 148 -12.23 14.87 15.07
N ALA A 149 -12.65 14.10 14.07
CA ALA A 149 -12.07 14.18 12.74
C ALA A 149 -12.47 15.46 12.01
N CYS A 150 -13.68 15.95 12.26
CA CYS A 150 -14.17 17.22 11.73
C CYS A 150 -13.40 18.42 12.31
N LEU A 151 -13.04 18.38 13.61
CA LEU A 151 -12.26 19.44 14.26
C LEU A 151 -10.80 19.54 13.77
N LEU A 152 -10.16 18.43 13.45
CA LEU A 152 -8.79 18.44 12.92
C LEU A 152 -8.71 19.08 11.52
N TYR A 153 -9.75 18.93 10.69
CA TYR A 153 -9.81 19.57 9.38
C TYR A 153 -10.19 21.06 9.44
N THR A 154 -10.86 21.51 10.50
CA THR A 154 -11.26 22.91 10.64
C THR A 154 -10.20 23.77 11.30
N SER A 155 -9.32 23.21 12.16
CA SER A 155 -8.24 23.98 12.79
C SER A 155 -7.15 24.37 11.79
N ASP A 156 -6.75 23.47 10.90
CA ASP A 156 -5.69 23.74 9.92
C ASP A 156 -6.18 24.70 8.81
N ALA A 157 -7.48 24.64 8.43
CA ALA A 157 -8.06 25.55 7.47
C ALA A 157 -8.28 26.96 8.02
N ALA A 158 -8.49 27.11 9.34
CA ALA A 158 -8.67 28.43 9.95
C ALA A 158 -7.37 29.21 10.09
N ASP A 159 -6.22 28.53 10.21
CA ASP A 159 -4.90 29.17 10.31
C ASP A 159 -4.35 29.67 8.97
N GLU A 160 -4.79 29.09 7.83
CA GLU A 160 -4.39 29.57 6.49
C GLU A 160 -5.13 30.84 6.04
N TYR A 161 -6.32 31.14 6.59
CA TYR A 161 -7.11 32.32 6.23
C TYR A 161 -6.86 33.56 7.14
N SER A 162 -5.97 33.45 8.14
CA SER A 162 -5.68 34.53 9.08
C SER A 162 -4.29 35.17 8.91
N ARG A 163 -3.66 34.98 7.75
CA ARG A 163 -2.38 35.66 7.40
C ARG A 163 -2.50 36.48 6.13
#